data_40379cd977f6349038240def8eb0bacf
#
_entry.id   40379cd977f6349038240def8eb0bacf
#
_cell.length_a   1.000
_cell.length_b   1.000
_cell.length_c   1.000
_cell.angle_alpha   90.00
_cell.angle_beta   90.00
_cell.angle_gamma   90.00
#
_symmetry.space_group_name_H-M   'P 1'
#
loop_
_entity.id
_entity.type
_entity.pdbx_description
1 polymer ?
#
loop_
_entity_poly.entity_id
_entity_poly.type
_entity_poly.pdbx_seq_one_letter_code
_entity_poly.pdbx_strand_id
1 'polypeptide(L)'
;MKASLFVMLSVMLWSISCAPQRVTLSKGPTSEEFFGFKQFAFDQELKITAKDGNIFNVSHVDITFENITWYDNKVKESKSIPLNTITRISVVNRGEGSFRGLAFGTIGGFGTGIGLALQDGSTPLVPLSGFWEYISGPILGAGVGAGVGAGIGFLTGVRRTYDFVEK
;
A
#
# COMPACT_ATOMS: atom_id res chain seq x y z
N MET A 1 -1.96 18.83 -27.96
CA MET A 1 -0.93 17.79 -27.81
C MET A 1 -0.24 17.74 -26.43
N LYS A 2 -0.09 18.84 -25.67
CA LYS A 2 0.59 18.84 -24.37
C LYS A 2 -0.20 18.18 -23.22
N ALA A 3 -1.54 18.30 -23.23
CA ALA A 3 -2.39 17.69 -22.19
C ALA A 3 -2.41 16.14 -22.20
N SER A 4 -2.33 15.54 -23.40
CA SER A 4 -2.29 14.09 -23.55
C SER A 4 -1.03 13.44 -22.98
N LEU A 5 0.11 14.15 -23.02
CA LEU A 5 1.38 13.67 -22.47
C LEU A 5 1.35 13.61 -20.93
N PHE A 6 0.72 14.63 -20.31
CA PHE A 6 0.57 14.67 -18.84
C PHE A 6 -0.34 13.57 -18.31
N VAL A 7 -1.44 13.28 -19.02
CA VAL A 7 -2.35 12.19 -18.65
C VAL A 7 -1.64 10.83 -18.77
N MET A 8 -0.88 10.61 -19.84
CA MET A 8 -0.08 9.39 -20.00
C MET A 8 0.98 9.22 -18.91
N LEU A 9 1.67 10.30 -18.55
CA LEU A 9 2.70 10.25 -17.50
C LEU A 9 2.08 9.93 -16.13
N SER A 10 0.91 10.51 -15.82
CA SER A 10 0.17 10.21 -14.58
C SER A 10 -0.27 8.75 -14.52
N VAL A 11 -0.78 8.19 -15.61
CA VAL A 11 -1.20 6.78 -15.68
C VAL A 11 0.00 5.83 -15.54
N MET A 12 1.16 6.15 -16.13
CA MET A 12 2.38 5.36 -15.96
C MET A 12 2.90 5.37 -14.52
N LEU A 13 2.90 6.52 -13.85
CA LEU A 13 3.30 6.62 -12.44
C LEU A 13 2.37 5.82 -11.52
N TRP A 14 1.07 5.75 -11.83
CA TRP A 14 0.12 4.92 -11.09
C TRP A 14 0.40 3.42 -11.22
N SER A 15 0.83 2.97 -12.39
CA SER A 15 1.11 1.55 -12.65
C SER A 15 2.29 1.01 -11.85
N ILE A 16 3.29 1.85 -11.56
CA ILE A 16 4.51 1.46 -10.84
C ILE A 16 4.24 1.31 -9.31
N SER A 17 3.26 2.04 -8.79
CA SER A 17 2.96 2.06 -7.35
C SER A 17 2.24 0.81 -6.83
N CYS A 18 1.59 0.03 -7.71
CA CYS A 18 0.77 -1.13 -7.34
C CYS A 18 1.48 -2.48 -7.47
N ALA A 19 2.76 -2.52 -7.81
CA ALA A 19 3.49 -3.78 -7.92
C ALA A 19 3.57 -4.47 -6.54
N PRO A 20 3.11 -5.74 -6.41
CA PRO A 20 3.22 -6.47 -5.16
C PRO A 20 4.69 -6.67 -4.82
N GLN A 21 5.11 -6.08 -3.71
CA GLN A 21 6.48 -6.23 -3.24
C GLN A 21 6.65 -7.66 -2.74
N ARG A 22 7.37 -8.50 -3.50
CA ARG A 22 7.77 -9.84 -3.09
C ARG A 22 9.14 -9.74 -2.43
N VAL A 23 9.21 -10.13 -1.18
CA VAL A 23 10.48 -10.31 -0.47
C VAL A 23 10.66 -11.80 -0.26
N THR A 24 11.71 -12.36 -0.81
CA THR A 24 12.07 -13.77 -0.60
C THR A 24 12.96 -13.84 0.62
N LEU A 25 12.47 -14.42 1.71
CA LEU A 25 13.28 -14.67 2.90
C LEU A 25 14.23 -15.84 2.61
N SER A 26 15.52 -15.57 2.57
CA SER A 26 16.53 -16.63 2.62
C SER A 26 16.62 -17.13 4.06
N LYS A 27 16.33 -18.41 4.25
CA LYS A 27 16.44 -19.21 5.47
C LYS A 27 17.03 -18.55 6.71
N GLY A 28 16.23 -18.54 7.73
CA GLY A 28 16.58 -18.46 9.14
C GLY A 28 15.76 -17.38 9.85
N PRO A 29 15.12 -17.78 10.95
CA PRO A 29 14.35 -16.83 11.78
C PRO A 29 15.24 -15.81 12.51
N THR A 30 16.56 -15.89 12.34
CA THR A 30 17.56 -14.98 12.91
C THR A 30 17.93 -13.82 12.01
N SER A 31 17.36 -13.74 10.79
CA SER A 31 17.68 -12.65 9.88
C SER A 31 17.00 -11.33 10.32
N GLU A 32 17.69 -10.23 10.12
CA GLU A 32 17.18 -8.88 10.36
C GLU A 32 15.88 -8.64 9.55
N GLU A 33 15.79 -9.24 8.37
CA GLU A 33 14.62 -9.23 7.50
C GLU A 33 13.40 -9.91 8.13
N PHE A 34 13.59 -11.02 8.86
CA PHE A 34 12.51 -11.70 9.57
C PHE A 34 12.01 -10.87 10.75
N PHE A 35 12.92 -10.18 11.43
CA PHE A 35 12.55 -9.29 12.52
C PHE A 35 11.70 -8.11 12.03
N GLY A 36 12.11 -7.49 10.91
CA GLY A 36 11.33 -6.46 10.22
C GLY A 36 9.97 -6.96 9.75
N PHE A 37 9.89 -8.21 9.29
CA PHE A 37 8.64 -8.85 8.93
C PHE A 37 7.72 -9.08 10.14
N LYS A 38 8.26 -9.61 11.24
CA LYS A 38 7.49 -9.83 12.47
C LYS A 38 6.85 -8.53 12.96
N GLN A 39 7.59 -7.44 12.94
CA GLN A 39 7.10 -6.13 13.34
C GLN A 39 6.02 -5.60 12.38
N PHE A 40 6.18 -5.83 11.08
CA PHE A 40 5.19 -5.45 10.06
C PHE A 40 3.92 -6.31 10.12
N ALA A 41 4.05 -7.60 10.43
CA ALA A 41 2.95 -8.55 10.53
C ALA A 41 2.12 -8.38 11.81
N PHE A 42 2.68 -7.71 12.80
CA PHE A 42 2.00 -7.46 14.06
C PHE A 42 0.70 -6.69 13.82
N ASP A 43 -0.41 -7.22 14.37
CA ASP A 43 -1.77 -6.65 14.28
C ASP A 43 -2.36 -6.53 12.85
N GLN A 44 -1.79 -7.26 11.88
CA GLN A 44 -2.28 -7.29 10.50
C GLN A 44 -3.02 -8.59 10.17
N GLU A 45 -3.84 -8.54 9.11
CA GLU A 45 -4.42 -9.74 8.53
C GLU A 45 -3.36 -10.47 7.70
N LEU A 46 -3.12 -11.73 8.04
CA LEU A 46 -2.16 -12.61 7.39
C LEU A 46 -2.88 -13.71 6.61
N LYS A 47 -2.40 -13.97 5.41
CA LYS A 47 -2.73 -15.16 4.64
C LYS A 47 -1.54 -16.10 4.66
N ILE A 48 -1.67 -17.21 5.37
CA ILE A 48 -0.65 -18.24 5.50
C ILE A 48 -0.98 -19.36 4.53
N THR A 49 -0.02 -19.76 3.71
CA THR A 49 -0.12 -20.92 2.82
C THR A 49 0.86 -21.99 3.33
N ALA A 50 0.32 -23.11 3.75
CA ALA A 50 1.10 -24.26 4.19
C ALA A 50 1.56 -25.13 3.01
N LYS A 51 2.54 -26.01 3.23
CA LYS A 51 3.09 -26.93 2.22
C LYS A 51 2.06 -27.94 1.70
N ASP A 52 1.09 -28.30 2.52
CA ASP A 52 -0.05 -29.17 2.16
C ASP A 52 -1.11 -28.48 1.30
N GLY A 53 -0.90 -27.20 0.96
CA GLY A 53 -1.82 -26.39 0.17
C GLY A 53 -2.93 -25.73 0.98
N ASN A 54 -3.02 -25.96 2.28
CA ASN A 54 -3.99 -25.32 3.14
C ASN A 54 -3.73 -23.82 3.26
N ILE A 55 -4.80 -23.04 3.26
CA ILE A 55 -4.75 -21.57 3.35
C ILE A 55 -5.48 -21.13 4.61
N PHE A 56 -4.78 -20.38 5.45
CA PHE A 56 -5.32 -19.81 6.67
C PHE A 56 -5.34 -18.28 6.56
N ASN A 57 -6.51 -17.67 6.79
CA ASN A 57 -6.62 -16.23 6.94
C ASN A 57 -6.76 -15.95 8.44
N VAL A 58 -5.77 -15.31 9.01
CA VAL A 58 -5.60 -15.15 10.44
C VAL A 58 -5.27 -13.70 10.79
N SER A 59 -5.69 -13.27 11.96
CA SER A 59 -5.37 -11.96 12.54
C SER A 59 -4.81 -12.16 13.95
N HIS A 60 -4.14 -11.15 14.48
CA HIS A 60 -3.53 -11.21 15.82
C HIS A 60 -2.58 -12.40 15.97
N VAL A 61 -1.58 -12.44 15.08
CA VAL A 61 -0.66 -13.57 14.98
C VAL A 61 0.60 -13.26 15.77
N ASP A 62 1.01 -14.21 16.61
CA ASP A 62 2.35 -14.21 17.21
C ASP A 62 3.26 -15.14 16.40
N ILE A 63 4.34 -14.57 15.88
CA ILE A 63 5.32 -15.28 15.08
C ILE A 63 6.56 -15.49 15.94
N THR A 64 6.83 -16.74 16.29
CA THR A 64 8.06 -17.17 16.97
C THR A 64 9.05 -17.75 15.95
N PHE A 65 10.25 -18.11 16.40
CA PHE A 65 11.26 -18.73 15.54
C PHE A 65 10.88 -20.15 15.07
N GLU A 66 9.98 -20.78 15.79
CA GLU A 66 9.59 -22.18 15.52
C GLU A 66 8.17 -22.29 15.00
N ASN A 67 7.26 -21.45 15.48
CA ASN A 67 5.84 -21.58 15.24
C ASN A 67 5.18 -20.24 14.94
N ILE A 68 4.07 -20.31 14.21
CA ILE A 68 3.10 -19.22 14.09
C ILE A 68 1.87 -19.61 14.88
N THR A 69 1.50 -18.76 15.83
CA THR A 69 0.35 -18.99 16.71
C THR A 69 -0.67 -17.88 16.50
N TRP A 70 -1.93 -18.22 16.39
CA TRP A 70 -3.03 -17.26 16.30
C TRP A 70 -4.24 -17.75 17.10
N TYR A 71 -5.10 -16.82 17.45
CA TYR A 71 -6.36 -17.14 18.10
C TYR A 71 -7.48 -17.25 17.06
N ASP A 72 -8.11 -18.43 16.97
CA ASP A 72 -9.25 -18.65 16.08
C ASP A 72 -10.56 -18.25 16.81
N ASN A 73 -11.07 -17.08 16.47
CA ASN A 73 -12.29 -16.55 17.09
C ASN A 73 -13.53 -17.42 16.86
N LYS A 74 -13.54 -18.27 15.83
CA LYS A 74 -14.68 -19.14 15.52
C LYS A 74 -14.74 -20.34 16.47
N VAL A 75 -13.59 -20.90 16.78
CA VAL A 75 -13.45 -22.10 17.63
C VAL A 75 -13.12 -21.72 19.07
N LYS A 76 -12.71 -20.46 19.30
CA LYS A 76 -12.22 -19.93 20.59
C LYS A 76 -11.00 -20.69 21.13
N GLU A 77 -10.13 -21.11 20.24
CA GLU A 77 -8.92 -21.87 20.56
C GLU A 77 -7.67 -21.20 19.92
N SER A 78 -6.55 -21.35 20.59
CA SER A 78 -5.25 -20.98 20.01
C SER A 78 -4.77 -22.11 19.10
N LYS A 79 -4.49 -21.77 17.84
CA LYS A 79 -3.91 -22.68 16.88
C LYS A 79 -2.45 -22.31 16.63
N SER A 80 -1.62 -23.33 16.44
CA SER A 80 -0.20 -23.16 16.16
C SER A 80 0.20 -24.05 15.00
N ILE A 81 1.02 -23.50 14.09
CA ILE A 81 1.61 -24.23 12.97
C ILE A 81 3.12 -24.03 12.99
N PRO A 82 3.91 -25.09 12.84
CA PRO A 82 5.35 -24.98 12.74
C PRO A 82 5.78 -24.18 11.50
N LEU A 83 6.75 -23.28 11.67
CA LEU A 83 7.19 -22.38 10.60
C LEU A 83 7.77 -23.15 9.40
N ASN A 84 8.37 -24.30 9.63
CA ASN A 84 8.93 -25.17 8.58
C ASN A 84 7.87 -25.84 7.67
N THR A 85 6.60 -25.83 8.08
CA THR A 85 5.48 -26.35 7.26
C THR A 85 4.84 -25.28 6.38
N ILE A 86 5.32 -24.03 6.48
CA ILE A 86 4.76 -22.89 5.75
C ILE A 86 5.59 -22.64 4.50
N THR A 87 4.92 -22.47 3.36
CA THR A 87 5.53 -22.10 2.09
C THR A 87 5.53 -20.59 1.90
N ARG A 88 4.44 -19.93 2.30
CA ARG A 88 4.24 -18.50 2.00
C ARG A 88 3.40 -17.81 3.06
N ILE A 89 3.81 -16.59 3.38
CA ILE A 89 3.00 -15.68 4.19
C ILE A 89 2.78 -14.40 3.38
N SER A 90 1.52 -13.99 3.24
CA SER A 90 1.14 -12.71 2.61
C SER A 90 0.45 -11.83 3.63
N VAL A 91 0.89 -10.59 3.70
CA VAL A 91 0.35 -9.54 4.58
C VAL A 91 -0.25 -8.44 3.73
N VAL A 92 -1.42 -7.94 4.10
CA VAL A 92 -2.06 -6.79 3.47
C VAL A 92 -2.16 -5.68 4.49
N ASN A 93 -1.34 -4.64 4.32
CA ASN A 93 -1.41 -3.45 5.16
C ASN A 93 -2.25 -2.37 4.48
N ARG A 94 -3.47 -2.18 4.96
CA ARG A 94 -4.41 -1.18 4.43
C ARG A 94 -4.03 0.24 4.84
N GLY A 95 -3.45 0.41 6.04
CA GLY A 95 -2.98 1.71 6.52
C GLY A 95 -1.84 2.25 5.65
N GLU A 96 -0.84 1.43 5.36
CA GLU A 96 0.26 1.79 4.45
C GLU A 96 -0.27 2.08 3.04
N GLY A 97 -1.25 1.31 2.56
CA GLY A 97 -1.93 1.55 1.29
C GLY A 97 -2.62 2.90 1.26
N SER A 98 -3.38 3.23 2.30
CA SER A 98 -4.05 4.53 2.41
C SER A 98 -3.06 5.70 2.42
N PHE A 99 -1.98 5.59 3.19
CA PHE A 99 -0.95 6.64 3.26
C PHE A 99 -0.26 6.86 1.91
N ARG A 100 0.12 5.78 1.21
CA ARG A 100 0.69 5.88 -0.14
C ARG A 100 -0.30 6.47 -1.12
N GLY A 101 -1.55 6.03 -1.08
CA GLY A 101 -2.63 6.56 -1.92
C GLY A 101 -2.86 8.05 -1.68
N LEU A 102 -2.84 8.49 -0.42
CA LEU A 102 -2.94 9.90 -0.06
C LEU A 102 -1.78 10.70 -0.68
N ALA A 103 -0.54 10.25 -0.50
CA ALA A 103 0.62 10.95 -1.03
C ALA A 103 0.58 11.09 -2.56
N PHE A 104 0.34 9.99 -3.28
CA PHE A 104 0.23 10.01 -4.75
C PHE A 104 -0.98 10.77 -5.24
N GLY A 105 -2.12 10.60 -4.57
CA GLY A 105 -3.35 11.34 -4.88
C GLY A 105 -3.19 12.85 -4.72
N THR A 106 -2.50 13.30 -3.67
CA THR A 106 -2.20 14.72 -3.45
C THR A 106 -1.34 15.28 -4.58
N ILE A 107 -0.25 14.60 -4.94
CA ILE A 107 0.66 15.04 -6.01
C ILE A 107 -0.07 15.06 -7.35
N GLY A 108 -0.80 13.99 -7.68
CA GLY A 108 -1.57 13.89 -8.93
C GLY A 108 -2.69 14.93 -9.01
N GLY A 109 -3.43 15.11 -7.94
CA GLY A 109 -4.51 16.10 -7.85
C GLY A 109 -4.01 17.54 -7.94
N PHE A 110 -2.89 17.85 -7.27
CA PHE A 110 -2.24 19.14 -7.38
C PHE A 110 -1.81 19.46 -8.81
N GLY A 111 -1.13 18.49 -9.48
CA GLY A 111 -0.72 18.63 -10.88
C GLY A 111 -1.91 18.82 -11.83
N THR A 112 -2.99 18.08 -11.61
CA THR A 112 -4.23 18.22 -12.40
C THR A 112 -4.88 19.59 -12.18
N GLY A 113 -4.93 20.06 -10.93
CA GLY A 113 -5.45 21.39 -10.59
C GLY A 113 -4.68 22.52 -11.27
N ILE A 114 -3.34 22.43 -11.31
CA ILE A 114 -2.51 23.37 -12.07
C ILE A 114 -2.82 23.30 -13.57
N GLY A 115 -2.93 22.07 -14.13
CA GLY A 115 -3.22 21.87 -15.55
C GLY A 115 -4.54 22.51 -15.97
N LEU A 116 -5.58 22.39 -15.15
CA LEU A 116 -6.88 23.03 -15.40
C LEU A 116 -6.79 24.54 -15.30
N ALA A 117 -6.11 25.09 -14.29
CA ALA A 117 -5.93 26.53 -14.14
C ALA A 117 -5.18 27.16 -15.33
N LEU A 118 -4.22 26.44 -15.92
CA LEU A 118 -3.49 26.91 -17.11
C LEU A 118 -4.32 26.79 -18.41
N GLN A 119 -5.31 25.91 -18.47
CA GLN A 119 -6.15 25.71 -19.64
C GLN A 119 -7.18 26.83 -19.81
N ASP A 120 -7.66 27.44 -18.71
CA ASP A 120 -8.60 28.56 -18.72
C ASP A 120 -7.98 29.90 -19.20
N GLY A 121 -6.73 29.88 -19.68
CA GLY A 121 -6.06 31.05 -20.26
C GLY A 121 -5.69 32.13 -19.26
N SER A 122 -5.80 31.86 -17.96
CA SER A 122 -5.31 32.73 -16.91
C SER A 122 -3.77 32.74 -16.95
N THR A 123 -3.23 33.78 -17.59
CA THR A 123 -1.77 34.00 -17.60
C THR A 123 -1.28 34.29 -16.18
N PRO A 124 -0.08 33.82 -15.78
CA PRO A 124 0.45 33.98 -14.41
C PRO A 124 0.82 35.42 -14.01
N LEU A 125 0.46 36.40 -14.80
CA LEU A 125 0.63 37.83 -14.49
C LEU A 125 -0.66 38.42 -13.93
N VAL A 126 -1.17 37.84 -12.84
CA VAL A 126 -2.44 38.26 -12.25
C VAL A 126 -2.19 39.25 -11.12
N PRO A 127 -2.89 40.37 -11.08
CA PRO A 127 -2.88 41.27 -9.93
C PRO A 127 -3.40 40.52 -8.69
N LEU A 128 -2.96 40.90 -7.50
CA LEU A 128 -3.25 40.28 -6.19
C LEU A 128 -4.71 39.86 -5.95
N SER A 129 -5.69 40.47 -6.65
CA SER A 129 -7.10 40.11 -6.59
C SER A 129 -7.43 38.73 -7.22
N GLY A 130 -6.65 38.27 -8.18
CA GLY A 130 -6.83 36.95 -8.82
C GLY A 130 -6.03 35.79 -8.18
N PHE A 131 -5.23 36.08 -7.16
CA PHE A 131 -4.40 35.10 -6.49
C PHE A 131 -5.21 33.92 -5.92
N TRP A 132 -6.39 34.19 -5.36
CA TRP A 132 -7.27 33.16 -4.81
C TRP A 132 -7.88 32.24 -5.89
N GLU A 133 -8.22 32.76 -7.05
CA GLU A 133 -8.72 31.97 -8.17
C GLU A 133 -7.65 31.04 -8.71
N TYR A 134 -6.42 31.52 -8.77
CA TYR A 134 -5.29 30.72 -9.26
C TYR A 134 -4.87 29.59 -8.29
N ILE A 135 -4.93 29.82 -6.97
CA ILE A 135 -4.54 28.82 -5.96
C ILE A 135 -5.66 27.83 -5.66
N SER A 136 -6.93 28.23 -5.80
CA SER A 136 -8.08 27.37 -5.45
C SER A 136 -8.10 26.08 -6.27
N GLY A 137 -7.77 26.13 -7.56
CA GLY A 137 -7.73 24.94 -8.42
C GLY A 137 -6.72 23.87 -7.94
N PRO A 138 -5.44 24.22 -7.76
CA PRO A 138 -4.43 23.29 -7.22
C PRO A 138 -4.76 22.75 -5.83
N ILE A 139 -5.27 23.60 -4.91
CA ILE A 139 -5.63 23.19 -3.54
C ILE A 139 -6.82 22.22 -3.56
N LEU A 140 -7.88 22.54 -4.31
CA LEU A 140 -9.04 21.65 -4.45
C LEU A 140 -8.64 20.34 -5.14
N GLY A 141 -7.81 20.43 -6.20
CA GLY A 141 -7.28 19.25 -6.89
C GLY A 141 -6.48 18.35 -5.94
N ALA A 142 -5.60 18.94 -5.13
CA ALA A 142 -4.82 18.20 -4.13
C ALA A 142 -5.73 17.54 -3.08
N GLY A 143 -6.73 18.25 -2.57
CA GLY A 143 -7.66 17.73 -1.56
C GLY A 143 -8.51 16.57 -2.09
N VAL A 144 -9.11 16.73 -3.27
CA VAL A 144 -9.87 15.66 -3.92
C VAL A 144 -8.98 14.47 -4.27
N GLY A 145 -7.81 14.73 -4.86
CA GLY A 145 -6.84 13.70 -5.20
C GLY A 145 -6.37 12.92 -3.97
N ALA A 146 -6.09 13.61 -2.86
CA ALA A 146 -5.72 12.98 -1.59
C ALA A 146 -6.82 12.06 -1.07
N GLY A 147 -8.07 12.52 -1.06
CA GLY A 147 -9.21 11.73 -0.58
C GLY A 147 -9.47 10.49 -1.43
N VAL A 148 -9.50 10.64 -2.74
CA VAL A 148 -9.69 9.52 -3.68
C VAL A 148 -8.51 8.56 -3.60
N GLY A 149 -7.27 9.07 -3.60
CA GLY A 149 -6.07 8.25 -3.51
C GLY A 149 -6.00 7.47 -2.20
N ALA A 150 -6.30 8.11 -1.06
CA ALA A 150 -6.35 7.42 0.23
C ALA A 150 -7.43 6.33 0.25
N GLY A 151 -8.61 6.59 -0.30
CA GLY A 151 -9.70 5.61 -0.40
C GLY A 151 -9.29 4.39 -1.23
N ILE A 152 -8.75 4.61 -2.43
CA ILE A 152 -8.26 3.52 -3.29
C ILE A 152 -7.14 2.75 -2.59
N GLY A 153 -6.17 3.48 -2.01
CA GLY A 153 -5.04 2.86 -1.31
C GLY A 153 -5.48 2.02 -0.11
N PHE A 154 -6.52 2.44 0.62
CA PHE A 154 -7.09 1.66 1.71
C PHE A 154 -7.75 0.37 1.22
N LEU A 155 -8.52 0.46 0.12
CA LEU A 155 -9.22 -0.70 -0.46
C LEU A 155 -8.24 -1.73 -1.03
N THR A 156 -7.18 -1.28 -1.69
CA THR A 156 -6.19 -2.17 -2.31
C THR A 156 -5.15 -2.68 -1.31
N GLY A 157 -4.74 -1.85 -0.35
CA GLY A 157 -3.67 -2.12 0.60
C GLY A 157 -2.30 -2.33 -0.07
N VAL A 158 -1.26 -2.34 0.74
CA VAL A 158 0.08 -2.78 0.31
C VAL A 158 0.22 -4.25 0.67
N ARG A 159 0.42 -5.09 -0.33
CA ARG A 159 0.64 -6.53 -0.12
C ARG A 159 2.13 -6.82 -0.10
N ARG A 160 2.60 -7.41 0.99
CA ARG A 160 3.94 -7.99 1.09
C ARG A 160 3.82 -9.49 1.17
N THR A 161 4.62 -10.19 0.37
CA THR A 161 4.60 -11.65 0.33
C THR A 161 6.00 -12.16 0.64
N TYR A 162 6.07 -13.08 1.58
CA TYR A 162 7.29 -13.74 2.00
C TYR A 162 7.21 -15.21 1.63
N ASP A 163 8.12 -15.64 0.80
CA ASP A 163 8.23 -17.03 0.37
C ASP A 163 9.38 -17.68 1.16
N PHE A 164 9.08 -18.77 1.87
CA PHE A 164 10.09 -19.57 2.55
C PHE A 164 10.68 -20.53 1.53
N VAL A 165 11.90 -20.26 1.08
CA VAL A 165 12.62 -21.14 0.13
C VAL A 165 13.40 -22.16 0.93
N GLU A 166 13.12 -23.44 0.73
CA GLU A 166 14.03 -24.50 1.17
C GLU A 166 15.28 -24.47 0.27
N LYS A 167 16.46 -24.38 0.90
CA LYS A 167 17.74 -24.63 0.22
C LYS A 167 18.02 -26.10 0.12
#